data_9a602f76fbbf830c1e952a25aa409ead
#
_entry.id   9a602f76fbbf830c1e952a25aa409ead
#
_cell.length_a   1.000
_cell.length_b   1.000
_cell.length_c   1.000
_cell.angle_alpha   90.00
_cell.angle_beta   90.00
_cell.angle_gamma   90.00
#
_symmetry.space_group_name_H-M   'P 1'
#
loop_
_entity.id
_entity.type
_entity.pdbx_description
1 polymer ?
#
loop_
_entity_poly.entity_id
_entity_poly.type
_entity_poly.pdbx_seq_one_letter_code
_entity_poly.pdbx_strand_id
1 'polypeptide(L)'
;MSEQIFIQGPAGQLEVFVDYPQGKVKGFALVCHPHPLQGGTPQHKVPVLLAQMFIERSCIVYRPSFRGSGQSKGEHDKGHGETDDILEIIQQIRCKHINLPFYAAGFSFGAHVMAKCFHVLPDEIKPKQLILCGLPTATVAGVHHYVTPHIKGDILFLHGEADEVTLLSDLIEWAKPQRHLLTILPGANHFFTGYLKQLRVAISRFLVDE
;
A
#
# COMPACT_ATOMS: atom_id res chain seq x y z
N MET A 1 2.26 -8.91 18.13
CA MET A 1 3.34 -8.14 18.81
C MET A 1 3.93 -7.24 17.73
N SER A 2 4.14 -5.96 18.02
CA SER A 2 4.70 -4.99 17.05
C SER A 2 6.11 -4.62 17.48
N GLU A 3 7.04 -4.58 16.54
CA GLU A 3 8.45 -4.21 16.74
C GLU A 3 8.78 -3.05 15.80
N GLN A 4 9.67 -2.16 16.23
CA GLN A 4 10.21 -1.10 15.39
C GLN A 4 11.66 -1.46 15.03
N ILE A 5 11.94 -1.49 13.73
CA ILE A 5 13.28 -1.73 13.20
C ILE A 5 13.69 -0.60 12.26
N PHE A 6 14.95 -0.59 11.87
CA PHE A 6 15.48 0.31 10.84
C PHE A 6 16.05 -0.49 9.69
N ILE A 7 15.70 -0.12 8.47
CA ILE A 7 16.22 -0.69 7.22
C ILE A 7 17.02 0.40 6.50
N GLN A 8 18.21 0.06 6.01
CA GLN A 8 19.00 0.99 5.23
C GLN A 8 18.39 1.14 3.84
N GLY A 9 17.99 2.35 3.49
CA GLY A 9 17.49 2.72 2.17
C GLY A 9 18.42 3.72 1.47
N PRO A 10 18.11 4.11 0.21
CA PRO A 10 18.88 5.08 -0.56
C PRO A 10 19.05 6.45 0.11
N ALA A 11 18.03 6.93 0.80
CA ALA A 11 18.05 8.20 1.52
C ALA A 11 18.58 8.12 2.95
N GLY A 12 18.97 6.94 3.42
CA GLY A 12 19.41 6.67 4.78
C GLY A 12 18.54 5.65 5.50
N GLN A 13 18.58 5.64 6.83
CA GLN A 13 17.78 4.71 7.62
C GLN A 13 16.28 5.02 7.52
N LEU A 14 15.50 3.99 7.25
CA LEU A 14 14.04 4.01 7.18
C LEU A 14 13.46 3.27 8.37
N GLU A 15 12.57 3.93 9.10
CA GLU A 15 11.79 3.33 10.19
C GLU A 15 10.77 2.37 9.62
N VAL A 16 10.69 1.16 10.17
CA VAL A 16 9.73 0.15 9.76
C VAL A 16 9.11 -0.51 10.99
N PHE A 17 7.78 -0.48 11.07
CA PHE A 17 7.03 -1.23 12.06
C PHE A 17 6.78 -2.64 11.53
N VAL A 18 7.12 -3.65 12.32
CA VAL A 18 6.94 -5.05 11.97
C VAL A 18 5.93 -5.69 12.91
N ASP A 19 4.85 -6.20 12.35
CA ASP A 19 3.82 -6.89 13.09
C ASP A 19 3.91 -8.40 12.82
N TYR A 20 3.97 -9.19 13.89
CA TYR A 20 4.09 -10.64 13.81
C TYR A 20 2.75 -11.32 14.07
N PRO A 21 2.37 -12.33 13.26
CA PRO A 21 1.21 -13.16 13.52
C PRO A 21 1.45 -14.09 14.70
N GLN A 22 0.38 -14.67 15.24
CA GLN A 22 0.49 -15.77 16.19
C GLN A 22 0.67 -17.10 15.42
N GLY A 23 1.59 -17.95 15.90
CA GLY A 23 1.82 -19.27 15.33
C GLY A 23 2.73 -19.29 14.09
N LYS A 24 2.53 -20.29 13.22
CA LYS A 24 3.40 -20.52 12.05
C LYS A 24 3.18 -19.43 10.99
N VAL A 25 4.27 -18.79 10.58
CA VAL A 25 4.26 -17.81 9.50
C VAL A 25 4.02 -18.50 8.15
N LYS A 26 3.08 -17.96 7.37
CA LYS A 26 2.69 -18.47 6.03
C LYS A 26 3.03 -17.52 4.90
N GLY A 27 3.40 -16.26 5.20
CA GLY A 27 3.72 -15.25 4.20
C GLY A 27 4.28 -13.98 4.83
N PHE A 28 4.55 -13.00 4.02
CA PHE A 28 4.88 -11.65 4.50
C PHE A 28 4.22 -10.59 3.61
N ALA A 29 3.95 -9.43 4.17
CA ALA A 29 3.29 -8.32 3.48
C ALA A 29 4.00 -6.99 3.75
N LEU A 30 3.89 -6.08 2.79
CA LEU A 30 4.30 -4.68 2.92
C LEU A 30 3.07 -3.78 2.79
N VAL A 31 2.90 -2.83 3.71
CA VAL A 31 1.76 -1.90 3.72
C VAL A 31 2.25 -0.47 3.78
N CYS A 32 1.97 0.31 2.73
CA CYS A 32 2.37 1.71 2.60
C CYS A 32 1.26 2.67 3.05
N HIS A 33 1.65 3.68 3.82
CA HIS A 33 0.75 4.66 4.44
C HIS A 33 0.42 5.85 3.51
N PRO A 34 -0.60 6.68 3.82
CA PRO A 34 -0.97 7.84 3.02
C PRO A 34 0.08 8.96 3.11
N HIS A 35 -0.20 10.09 2.46
CA HIS A 35 0.75 11.18 2.24
C HIS A 35 1.36 11.73 3.55
N PRO A 36 2.70 11.64 3.73
CA PRO A 36 3.35 11.98 5.00
C PRO A 36 3.15 13.44 5.41
N LEU A 37 3.24 14.37 4.46
CA LEU A 37 3.08 15.81 4.73
C LEU A 37 1.61 16.23 4.99
N GLN A 38 0.66 15.30 4.86
CA GLN A 38 -0.77 15.50 5.17
C GLN A 38 -1.20 14.67 6.39
N GLY A 39 -0.26 14.37 7.29
CA GLY A 39 -0.52 13.62 8.51
C GLY A 39 -0.62 12.10 8.33
N GLY A 40 -0.24 11.58 7.16
CA GLY A 40 -0.19 10.15 6.91
C GLY A 40 0.93 9.46 7.68
N THR A 41 0.61 8.37 8.36
CA THR A 41 1.57 7.55 9.12
C THR A 41 1.24 6.07 8.98
N PRO A 42 2.19 5.16 9.28
CA PRO A 42 1.91 3.72 9.34
C PRO A 42 0.84 3.32 10.38
N GLN A 43 0.53 4.21 11.33
CA GLN A 43 -0.50 4.02 12.35
C GLN A 43 -1.88 4.54 11.94
N HIS A 44 -2.01 5.14 10.75
CA HIS A 44 -3.32 5.54 10.25
C HIS A 44 -4.26 4.33 10.14
N LYS A 45 -5.56 4.52 10.41
CA LYS A 45 -6.55 3.43 10.54
C LYS A 45 -6.65 2.50 9.32
N VAL A 46 -6.46 3.00 8.09
CA VAL A 46 -6.52 2.16 6.88
C VAL A 46 -5.28 1.27 6.76
N PRO A 47 -4.02 1.76 6.83
CA PRO A 47 -2.83 0.91 6.92
C PRO A 47 -2.88 -0.11 8.06
N VAL A 48 -3.37 0.28 9.24
CA VAL A 48 -3.53 -0.64 10.38
C VAL A 48 -4.54 -1.75 10.06
N LEU A 49 -5.69 -1.41 9.44
CA LEU A 49 -6.66 -2.42 8.99
C LEU A 49 -6.05 -3.37 7.96
N LEU A 50 -5.34 -2.85 6.94
CA LEU A 50 -4.66 -3.66 5.92
C LEU A 50 -3.64 -4.61 6.57
N ALA A 51 -2.86 -4.12 7.53
CA ALA A 51 -1.91 -4.94 8.27
C ALA A 51 -2.62 -6.05 9.06
N GLN A 52 -3.71 -5.74 9.76
CA GLN A 52 -4.50 -6.73 10.50
C GLN A 52 -5.03 -7.85 9.58
N MET A 53 -5.49 -7.50 8.38
CA MET A 53 -5.97 -8.48 7.39
C MET A 53 -4.88 -9.49 7.00
N PHE A 54 -3.64 -9.05 6.82
CA PHE A 54 -2.51 -9.94 6.53
C PHE A 54 -2.03 -10.71 7.76
N ILE A 55 -2.05 -10.11 8.96
CA ILE A 55 -1.71 -10.81 10.22
C ILE A 55 -2.66 -11.99 10.46
N GLU A 56 -3.96 -11.81 10.23
CA GLU A 56 -4.99 -12.87 10.31
C GLU A 56 -4.74 -14.03 9.35
N ARG A 57 -4.00 -13.78 8.26
CA ARG A 57 -3.54 -14.78 7.29
C ARG A 57 -2.14 -15.32 7.62
N SER A 58 -1.69 -15.12 8.84
CA SER A 58 -0.40 -15.58 9.31
C SER A 58 0.80 -14.97 8.57
N CYS A 59 0.66 -13.73 8.06
CA CYS A 59 1.77 -13.00 7.45
C CYS A 59 2.49 -12.12 8.48
N ILE A 60 3.81 -12.03 8.35
CA ILE A 60 4.58 -10.94 8.95
C ILE A 60 4.30 -9.69 8.13
N VAL A 61 3.98 -8.57 8.79
CA VAL A 61 3.63 -7.32 8.08
C VAL A 61 4.64 -6.23 8.38
N TYR A 62 5.18 -5.63 7.32
CA TYR A 62 6.09 -4.51 7.36
C TYR A 62 5.34 -3.23 6.98
N ARG A 63 5.40 -2.23 7.86
CA ARG A 63 4.78 -0.91 7.64
C ARG A 63 5.85 0.18 7.74
N PRO A 64 6.52 0.54 6.64
CA PRO A 64 7.54 1.58 6.64
C PRO A 64 6.92 2.96 6.86
N SER A 65 7.65 3.84 7.56
CA SER A 65 7.49 5.28 7.48
C SER A 65 8.24 5.77 6.24
N PHE A 66 7.58 6.52 5.36
CA PHE A 66 8.25 7.11 4.19
C PHE A 66 9.39 8.06 4.60
N ARG A 67 10.35 8.25 3.68
CA ARG A 67 11.44 9.23 3.88
C ARG A 67 10.91 10.58 4.37
N GLY A 68 11.63 11.22 5.29
CA GLY A 68 11.23 12.49 5.88
C GLY A 68 10.03 12.40 6.83
N SER A 69 9.55 11.21 7.20
CA SER A 69 8.47 11.03 8.19
C SER A 69 8.85 10.04 9.30
N GLY A 70 8.23 10.17 10.46
CA GLY A 70 8.58 9.39 11.65
C GLY A 70 10.08 9.58 11.98
N GLN A 71 10.81 8.46 12.09
CA GLN A 71 12.26 8.47 12.29
C GLN A 71 13.04 8.15 11.00
N SER A 72 12.35 8.04 9.86
CA SER A 72 12.99 7.84 8.55
C SER A 72 13.79 9.06 8.11
N LYS A 73 14.99 8.82 7.60
CA LYS A 73 15.87 9.86 7.03
C LYS A 73 15.39 10.28 5.64
N GLY A 74 16.05 11.32 5.09
CA GLY A 74 15.72 11.89 3.80
C GLY A 74 14.60 12.92 3.84
N GLU A 75 14.15 13.33 2.67
CA GLU A 75 13.07 14.31 2.48
C GLU A 75 12.04 13.74 1.50
N HIS A 76 10.78 14.18 1.64
CA HIS A 76 9.70 13.81 0.73
C HIS A 76 10.02 14.16 -0.71
N ASP A 77 9.90 13.19 -1.64
CA ASP A 77 10.29 13.33 -3.05
C ASP A 77 9.15 12.97 -4.01
N LYS A 78 7.94 13.35 -3.66
CA LYS A 78 6.73 13.26 -4.53
C LYS A 78 6.49 11.87 -5.14
N GLY A 79 6.92 10.82 -4.45
CA GLY A 79 6.75 9.43 -4.86
C GLY A 79 7.89 8.88 -5.73
N HIS A 80 8.95 9.65 -6.04
CA HIS A 80 10.13 9.14 -6.74
C HIS A 80 11.05 8.41 -5.76
N GLY A 81 11.66 9.14 -4.87
CA GLY A 81 12.54 8.57 -3.89
C GLY A 81 11.83 7.61 -2.93
N GLU A 82 10.55 7.84 -2.60
CA GLU A 82 9.75 6.89 -1.82
C GLU A 82 9.62 5.54 -2.54
N THR A 83 9.51 5.54 -3.88
CA THR A 83 9.51 4.30 -4.67
C THR A 83 10.85 3.57 -4.55
N ASP A 84 11.97 4.28 -4.66
CA ASP A 84 13.30 3.69 -4.53
C ASP A 84 13.51 3.07 -3.13
N ASP A 85 13.08 3.77 -2.08
CA ASP A 85 13.13 3.26 -0.71
C ASP A 85 12.30 1.99 -0.53
N ILE A 86 11.07 1.96 -1.07
CA ILE A 86 10.20 0.79 -0.94
C ILE A 86 10.73 -0.39 -1.75
N LEU A 87 11.32 -0.18 -2.92
CA LEU A 87 11.99 -1.24 -3.69
C LEU A 87 13.15 -1.84 -2.91
N GLU A 88 13.97 -1.03 -2.26
CA GLU A 88 15.06 -1.51 -1.40
C GLU A 88 14.54 -2.30 -0.20
N ILE A 89 13.48 -1.82 0.47
CA ILE A 89 12.83 -2.57 1.55
C ILE A 89 12.32 -3.91 1.04
N ILE A 90 11.63 -3.95 -0.12
CA ILE A 90 11.13 -5.20 -0.72
C ILE A 90 12.28 -6.18 -0.94
N GLN A 91 13.40 -5.73 -1.50
CA GLN A 91 14.56 -6.57 -1.75
C GLN A 91 15.10 -7.18 -0.44
N GLN A 92 15.28 -6.36 0.60
CA GLN A 92 15.82 -6.83 1.88
C GLN A 92 14.89 -7.79 2.61
N ILE A 93 13.57 -7.49 2.65
CA ILE A 93 12.61 -8.39 3.32
C ILE A 93 12.44 -9.71 2.55
N ARG A 94 12.48 -9.70 1.21
CA ARG A 94 12.45 -10.93 0.41
C ARG A 94 13.65 -11.82 0.67
N CYS A 95 14.85 -11.26 0.83
CA CYS A 95 16.04 -12.01 1.21
C CYS A 95 15.88 -12.72 2.58
N LYS A 96 15.11 -12.14 3.49
CA LYS A 96 14.79 -12.75 4.79
C LYS A 96 13.72 -13.85 4.68
N HIS A 97 12.88 -13.82 3.64
CA HIS A 97 11.68 -14.65 3.49
C HIS A 97 11.62 -15.38 2.13
N ILE A 98 12.74 -15.93 1.68
CA ILE A 98 12.95 -16.48 0.33
C ILE A 98 11.83 -17.43 -0.12
N ASN A 99 11.31 -18.27 0.78
CA ASN A 99 10.33 -19.32 0.44
C ASN A 99 8.89 -18.96 0.84
N LEU A 100 8.65 -17.73 1.27
CA LEU A 100 7.32 -17.30 1.66
C LEU A 100 6.66 -16.42 0.58
N PRO A 101 5.35 -16.56 0.36
CA PRO A 101 4.63 -15.67 -0.55
C PRO A 101 4.66 -14.22 -0.04
N PHE A 102 4.83 -13.32 -0.99
CA PHE A 102 4.82 -11.87 -0.76
C PHE A 102 3.46 -11.27 -1.13
N TYR A 103 2.94 -10.38 -0.29
CA TYR A 103 1.73 -9.59 -0.48
C TYR A 103 2.04 -8.11 -0.29
N ALA A 104 1.26 -7.24 -0.91
CA ALA A 104 1.45 -5.80 -0.74
C ALA A 104 0.12 -5.04 -0.68
N ALA A 105 0.12 -3.92 0.03
CA ALA A 105 -1.00 -3.00 0.04
C ALA A 105 -0.53 -1.55 0.16
N GLY A 106 -1.35 -0.62 -0.30
CA GLY A 106 -1.12 0.80 -0.12
C GLY A 106 -2.42 1.58 0.01
N PHE A 107 -2.36 2.70 0.72
CA PHE A 107 -3.46 3.63 0.84
C PHE A 107 -3.05 5.02 0.35
N SER A 108 -3.88 5.62 -0.52
CA SER A 108 -3.66 6.99 -1.04
C SER A 108 -2.28 7.13 -1.70
N PHE A 109 -1.44 8.04 -1.24
CA PHE A 109 -0.05 8.17 -1.69
C PHE A 109 0.72 6.84 -1.62
N GLY A 110 0.51 6.05 -0.56
CA GLY A 110 1.09 4.71 -0.44
C GLY A 110 0.60 3.74 -1.52
N ALA A 111 -0.63 3.89 -2.01
CA ALA A 111 -1.13 3.12 -3.15
C ALA A 111 -0.41 3.52 -4.45
N HIS A 112 -0.16 4.82 -4.66
CA HIS A 112 0.62 5.31 -5.81
C HIS A 112 2.05 4.76 -5.79
N VAL A 113 2.75 4.88 -4.66
CA VAL A 113 4.11 4.34 -4.51
C VAL A 113 4.15 2.83 -4.77
N MET A 114 3.18 2.07 -4.22
CA MET A 114 3.09 0.63 -4.46
C MET A 114 2.78 0.28 -5.92
N ALA A 115 1.95 1.06 -6.61
CA ALA A 115 1.69 0.88 -8.04
C ALA A 115 2.97 1.09 -8.87
N LYS A 116 3.79 2.10 -8.53
CA LYS A 116 5.10 2.33 -9.16
C LYS A 116 6.07 1.19 -8.90
N CYS A 117 6.16 0.71 -7.66
CA CYS A 117 6.99 -0.45 -7.33
C CYS A 117 6.54 -1.69 -8.13
N PHE A 118 5.24 -1.97 -8.14
CA PHE A 118 4.67 -3.11 -8.86
C PHE A 118 4.95 -3.07 -10.37
N HIS A 119 4.94 -1.87 -10.96
CA HIS A 119 5.23 -1.66 -12.38
C HIS A 119 6.67 -2.05 -12.75
N VAL A 120 7.64 -1.71 -11.90
CA VAL A 120 9.07 -1.91 -12.21
C VAL A 120 9.63 -3.24 -11.68
N LEU A 121 8.95 -3.88 -10.73
CA LEU A 121 9.38 -5.18 -10.20
C LEU A 121 9.32 -6.27 -11.28
N PRO A 122 10.34 -7.14 -11.40
CA PRO A 122 10.25 -8.38 -12.18
C PRO A 122 9.10 -9.27 -11.71
N ASP A 123 8.46 -9.99 -12.62
CA ASP A 123 7.26 -10.79 -12.31
C ASP A 123 7.50 -11.83 -11.22
N GLU A 124 8.70 -12.40 -11.13
CA GLU A 124 9.08 -13.42 -10.15
C GLU A 124 9.15 -12.90 -8.72
N ILE A 125 9.25 -11.58 -8.56
CA ILE A 125 9.35 -10.94 -7.24
C ILE A 125 8.18 -10.02 -6.91
N LYS A 126 7.21 -9.90 -7.83
CA LYS A 126 5.96 -9.18 -7.56
C LYS A 126 5.17 -9.81 -6.41
N PRO A 127 4.40 -9.01 -5.67
CA PRO A 127 3.45 -9.57 -4.72
C PRO A 127 2.43 -10.46 -5.44
N LYS A 128 2.07 -11.59 -4.84
CA LYS A 128 1.01 -12.48 -5.32
C LYS A 128 -0.32 -11.74 -5.45
N GLN A 129 -0.63 -10.91 -4.48
CA GLN A 129 -1.82 -10.06 -4.45
C GLN A 129 -1.45 -8.65 -3.99
N LEU A 130 -2.03 -7.65 -4.64
CA LEU A 130 -1.83 -6.23 -4.36
C LEU A 130 -3.18 -5.58 -4.04
N ILE A 131 -3.24 -4.81 -2.95
CA ILE A 131 -4.43 -4.04 -2.54
C ILE A 131 -4.12 -2.55 -2.62
N LEU A 132 -4.87 -1.82 -3.42
CA LEU A 132 -4.72 -0.38 -3.62
C LEU A 132 -6.01 0.34 -3.21
N CYS A 133 -5.95 1.06 -2.09
CA CYS A 133 -7.09 1.82 -1.56
C CYS A 133 -6.90 3.31 -1.86
N GLY A 134 -7.93 3.97 -2.45
CA GLY A 134 -7.91 5.40 -2.74
C GLY A 134 -6.73 5.80 -3.62
N LEU A 135 -6.47 5.06 -4.71
CA LEU A 135 -5.32 5.27 -5.60
C LEU A 135 -5.42 6.60 -6.33
N PRO A 136 -4.46 7.55 -6.17
CA PRO A 136 -4.41 8.76 -6.96
C PRO A 136 -3.88 8.45 -8.38
N THR A 137 -4.60 8.90 -9.39
CA THR A 137 -4.28 8.66 -10.82
C THR A 137 -4.26 9.94 -11.65
N ALA A 138 -4.54 11.09 -11.02
CA ALA A 138 -4.58 12.41 -11.66
C ALA A 138 -4.15 13.50 -10.66
N THR A 139 -4.60 14.72 -10.87
CA THR A 139 -4.27 15.85 -9.99
C THR A 139 -5.09 15.80 -8.70
N VAL A 140 -4.41 15.77 -7.57
CA VAL A 140 -5.00 15.79 -6.23
C VAL A 140 -4.90 17.19 -5.64
N ALA A 141 -6.03 17.70 -5.10
CA ALA A 141 -6.14 19.02 -4.46
C ALA A 141 -5.65 20.19 -5.33
N GLY A 142 -5.68 20.04 -6.67
CA GLY A 142 -5.25 21.09 -7.61
C GLY A 142 -3.74 21.40 -7.61
N VAL A 143 -2.94 20.69 -6.83
CA VAL A 143 -1.53 21.04 -6.57
C VAL A 143 -0.57 19.95 -7.02
N HIS A 144 -0.92 18.67 -6.85
CA HIS A 144 -0.01 17.57 -7.16
C HIS A 144 -0.61 16.62 -8.20
N HIS A 145 0.11 16.46 -9.32
CA HIS A 145 -0.29 15.55 -10.39
C HIS A 145 0.42 14.21 -10.23
N TYR A 146 -0.37 13.14 -10.04
CA TYR A 146 0.12 11.77 -9.92
C TYR A 146 0.09 11.06 -11.28
N VAL A 147 1.27 10.74 -11.80
CA VAL A 147 1.42 9.88 -12.98
C VAL A 147 1.55 8.45 -12.49
N THR A 148 0.40 7.78 -12.27
CA THR A 148 0.37 6.37 -11.85
C THR A 148 0.51 5.47 -13.07
N PRO A 149 1.51 4.57 -13.11
CA PRO A 149 1.76 3.71 -14.27
C PRO A 149 0.64 2.67 -14.44
N HIS A 150 0.50 2.18 -15.67
CA HIS A 150 -0.35 1.03 -15.95
C HIS A 150 0.27 -0.24 -15.33
N ILE A 151 -0.55 -1.03 -14.65
CA ILE A 151 -0.13 -2.26 -13.96
C ILE A 151 -1.11 -3.40 -14.25
N LYS A 152 -0.62 -4.63 -14.25
CA LYS A 152 -1.46 -5.83 -14.48
C LYS A 152 -1.07 -6.93 -13.49
N GLY A 153 -2.05 -7.60 -12.92
CA GLY A 153 -1.83 -8.68 -11.94
C GLY A 153 -3.11 -8.98 -11.16
N ASP A 154 -2.97 -9.73 -10.09
CA ASP A 154 -4.06 -9.96 -9.13
C ASP A 154 -4.12 -8.76 -8.16
N ILE A 155 -4.96 -7.78 -8.52
CA ILE A 155 -5.00 -6.46 -7.88
C ILE A 155 -6.44 -6.13 -7.47
N LEU A 156 -6.62 -5.80 -6.21
CA LEU A 156 -7.85 -5.23 -5.68
C LEU A 156 -7.74 -3.69 -5.65
N PHE A 157 -8.55 -3.02 -6.44
CA PHE A 157 -8.75 -1.58 -6.37
C PHE A 157 -9.97 -1.27 -5.51
N LEU A 158 -9.78 -0.57 -4.39
CA LEU A 158 -10.84 -0.15 -3.48
C LEU A 158 -10.95 1.37 -3.47
N HIS A 159 -12.15 1.90 -3.68
CA HIS A 159 -12.37 3.33 -3.74
C HIS A 159 -13.69 3.73 -3.07
N GLY A 160 -13.71 4.90 -2.44
CA GLY A 160 -14.93 5.50 -1.93
C GLY A 160 -15.67 6.28 -3.03
N GLU A 161 -16.99 6.11 -3.16
CA GLU A 161 -17.77 6.87 -4.14
C GLU A 161 -17.70 8.38 -3.87
N ALA A 162 -17.74 8.78 -2.60
CA ALA A 162 -17.69 10.17 -2.15
C ALA A 162 -16.25 10.61 -1.78
N ASP A 163 -15.24 10.07 -2.48
CA ASP A 163 -13.85 10.48 -2.31
C ASP A 163 -13.60 11.84 -2.97
N GLU A 164 -13.38 12.86 -2.13
CA GLU A 164 -13.11 14.24 -2.57
C GLU A 164 -11.62 14.55 -2.72
N VAL A 165 -10.74 13.62 -2.32
CA VAL A 165 -9.28 13.77 -2.40
C VAL A 165 -8.74 13.16 -3.69
N THR A 166 -9.06 11.90 -3.94
CA THR A 166 -8.76 11.19 -5.18
C THR A 166 -10.08 10.87 -5.86
N LEU A 167 -10.43 11.61 -6.92
CA LEU A 167 -11.75 11.49 -7.51
C LEU A 167 -11.97 10.12 -8.14
N LEU A 168 -13.15 9.53 -7.90
CA LEU A 168 -13.53 8.25 -8.50
C LEU A 168 -13.54 8.32 -10.04
N SER A 169 -13.93 9.47 -10.61
CA SER A 169 -13.90 9.70 -12.08
C SER A 169 -12.49 9.51 -12.66
N ASP A 170 -11.46 10.00 -11.97
CA ASP A 170 -10.09 9.91 -12.44
C ASP A 170 -9.58 8.46 -12.39
N LEU A 171 -9.94 7.72 -11.32
CA LEU A 171 -9.64 6.30 -11.24
C LEU A 171 -10.33 5.50 -12.35
N ILE A 172 -11.59 5.78 -12.65
CA ILE A 172 -12.35 5.13 -13.74
C ILE A 172 -11.66 5.39 -15.09
N GLU A 173 -11.31 6.62 -15.41
CA GLU A 173 -10.63 6.95 -16.68
C GLU A 173 -9.24 6.29 -16.77
N TRP A 174 -8.49 6.21 -15.68
CA TRP A 174 -7.22 5.51 -15.65
C TRP A 174 -7.38 3.99 -15.79
N ALA A 175 -8.39 3.38 -15.17
CA ALA A 175 -8.65 1.94 -15.19
C ALA A 175 -9.23 1.42 -16.50
N LYS A 176 -10.00 2.24 -17.21
CA LYS A 176 -10.77 1.91 -18.41
C LYS A 176 -9.94 1.25 -19.53
N PRO A 177 -8.80 1.81 -19.98
CA PRO A 177 -8.00 1.20 -21.05
C PRO A 177 -7.36 -0.12 -20.63
N GLN A 178 -7.19 -0.35 -19.33
CA GLN A 178 -6.61 -1.56 -18.76
C GLN A 178 -7.66 -2.63 -18.44
N ARG A 179 -8.95 -2.27 -18.45
CA ARG A 179 -10.10 -3.12 -18.11
C ARG A 179 -10.04 -3.67 -16.68
N HIS A 180 -9.55 -2.85 -15.73
CA HIS A 180 -9.52 -3.24 -14.32
C HIS A 180 -10.91 -3.32 -13.71
N LEU A 181 -11.09 -4.32 -12.82
CA LEU A 181 -12.26 -4.37 -11.95
C LEU A 181 -12.04 -3.41 -10.77
N LEU A 182 -13.05 -2.60 -10.48
CA LEU A 182 -13.05 -1.66 -9.38
C LEU A 182 -14.07 -2.06 -8.32
N THR A 183 -13.67 -2.08 -7.06
CA THR A 183 -14.58 -2.24 -5.92
C THR A 183 -14.86 -0.85 -5.35
N ILE A 184 -16.09 -0.39 -5.53
CA ILE A 184 -16.53 0.93 -5.07
C ILE A 184 -17.40 0.76 -3.82
N LEU A 185 -17.13 1.54 -2.78
CA LEU A 185 -17.94 1.62 -1.57
C LEU A 185 -18.86 2.85 -1.64
N PRO A 186 -20.18 2.66 -1.89
CA PRO A 186 -21.13 3.76 -2.00
C PRO A 186 -21.15 4.63 -0.75
N GLY A 187 -21.06 5.96 -0.93
CA GLY A 187 -21.06 6.94 0.15
C GLY A 187 -19.77 7.03 0.98
N ALA A 188 -18.77 6.18 0.74
CA ALA A 188 -17.52 6.24 1.48
C ALA A 188 -16.64 7.41 0.99
N ASN A 189 -16.06 8.16 1.94
CA ASN A 189 -15.06 9.20 1.66
C ASN A 189 -13.65 8.60 1.49
N HIS A 190 -12.65 9.46 1.19
CA HIS A 190 -11.25 9.06 1.03
C HIS A 190 -10.70 8.21 2.18
N PHE A 191 -11.04 8.56 3.42
CA PHE A 191 -10.54 7.91 4.62
C PHE A 191 -11.37 6.71 5.06
N PHE A 192 -12.39 6.32 4.29
CA PHE A 192 -13.34 5.23 4.62
C PHE A 192 -13.94 5.40 6.02
N THR A 193 -14.24 6.64 6.43
CA THR A 193 -14.81 6.96 7.74
C THR A 193 -16.20 6.34 7.88
N GLY A 194 -16.39 5.47 8.89
CA GLY A 194 -17.62 4.70 9.06
C GLY A 194 -17.73 3.44 8.19
N TYR A 195 -16.81 3.21 7.25
CA TYR A 195 -16.85 2.12 6.26
C TYR A 195 -15.77 1.05 6.46
N LEU A 196 -15.02 1.06 7.57
CA LEU A 196 -13.94 0.10 7.81
C LEU A 196 -14.42 -1.36 7.82
N LYS A 197 -15.68 -1.62 8.23
CA LYS A 197 -16.26 -2.95 8.17
C LYS A 197 -16.47 -3.43 6.73
N GLN A 198 -16.99 -2.58 5.86
CA GLN A 198 -17.20 -2.86 4.44
C GLN A 198 -15.86 -3.03 3.71
N LEU A 199 -14.88 -2.18 4.02
CA LEU A 199 -13.52 -2.30 3.52
C LEU A 199 -12.92 -3.67 3.88
N ARG A 200 -13.05 -4.08 5.16
CA ARG A 200 -12.62 -5.41 5.62
C ARG A 200 -13.29 -6.56 4.85
N VAL A 201 -14.62 -6.48 4.63
CA VAL A 201 -15.34 -7.51 3.87
C VAL A 201 -14.84 -7.61 2.44
N ALA A 202 -14.63 -6.49 1.75
CA ALA A 202 -14.11 -6.47 0.39
C ALA A 202 -12.70 -7.10 0.32
N ILE A 203 -11.82 -6.74 1.24
CA ILE A 203 -10.46 -7.30 1.34
C ILE A 203 -10.51 -8.80 1.64
N SER A 204 -11.36 -9.24 2.58
CA SER A 204 -11.49 -10.66 2.94
C SER A 204 -11.92 -11.52 1.75
N ARG A 205 -12.80 -10.99 0.89
CA ARG A 205 -13.26 -11.69 -0.33
C ARG A 205 -12.17 -11.80 -1.40
N PHE A 206 -11.28 -10.85 -1.46
CA PHE A 206 -10.15 -10.85 -2.39
C PHE A 206 -9.02 -11.76 -1.92
N LEU A 207 -8.70 -11.70 -0.63
CA LEU A 207 -7.65 -12.51 -0.02
C LEU A 207 -8.14 -13.94 0.28
N VAL A 208 -8.85 -14.62 -0.60
CA VAL A 208 -9.22 -16.04 -0.41
C VAL A 208 -7.97 -16.90 -0.68
N ASP A 209 -7.70 -17.87 0.21
CA ASP A 209 -6.65 -18.87 -0.02
C ASP A 209 -7.10 -19.82 -1.14
N GLU A 210 -6.25 -20.05 -2.13
CA GLU A 210 -6.36 -21.16 -3.07
C GLU A 210 -6.04 -22.50 -2.38
#